data_61759ff56521881138a9f503c435544f
#
_entry.id   61759ff56521881138a9f503c435544f
#
_cell.length_a   1.000
_cell.length_b   1.000
_cell.length_c   1.000
_cell.angle_alpha   90.00
_cell.angle_beta   90.00
_cell.angle_gamma   90.00
#
_symmetry.space_group_name_H-M   'P 1'
#
loop_
_entity.id
_entity.type
_entity.pdbx_description
1 polymer ?
#
loop_
_entity_poly.entity_id
_entity_poly.type
_entity_poly.pdbx_seq_one_letter_code
_entity_poly.pdbx_strand_id
1 'polypeptide(L)'
;MRKLQPAHGGDDPGKIGVNQAKEKDVNLEIARKIKKRLEKKGWEVVMTREKDEMLGDPQAGNKKIHDMKARVEIINKTMPQAAVSIHQNSYQDEQIRGAQVFYYSHSEEGKRMAEQMQKALLTMDETNTRQAKANDTYYLLKRT
;
A
#
# COMPACT_ATOMS: atom_id res chain seq x y z
N MET A 1 -17.37 -0.08 -1.31
CA MET A 1 -16.18 -0.70 -1.91
C MET A 1 -14.92 -0.18 -1.24
N ARG A 2 -13.93 -1.03 -1.05
CA ARG A 2 -12.58 -0.72 -0.56
C ARG A 2 -11.55 -1.09 -1.62
N LYS A 3 -10.50 -0.29 -1.77
CA LYS A 3 -9.42 -0.56 -2.72
C LYS A 3 -8.14 -0.92 -1.98
N LEU A 4 -7.51 -2.02 -2.37
CA LEU A 4 -6.17 -2.39 -1.92
C LEU A 4 -5.18 -2.23 -3.07
N GLN A 5 -4.07 -1.58 -2.79
CA GLN A 5 -3.00 -1.36 -3.75
C GLN A 5 -1.73 -2.05 -3.25
N PRO A 6 -1.47 -3.31 -3.64
CA PRO A 6 -0.18 -3.94 -3.41
C PRO A 6 0.86 -3.28 -4.32
N ALA A 7 1.79 -2.55 -3.73
CA ALA A 7 2.80 -1.79 -4.45
C ALA A 7 3.76 -2.70 -5.22
N HIS A 8 4.39 -2.13 -6.26
CA HIS A 8 5.31 -2.80 -7.17
C HIS A 8 4.66 -3.94 -7.96
N GLY A 9 5.41 -4.67 -8.77
CA GLY A 9 4.94 -5.80 -9.58
C GLY A 9 5.71 -5.95 -10.89
N GLY A 10 5.65 -7.14 -11.51
CA GLY A 10 6.36 -7.44 -12.75
C GLY A 10 7.86 -7.17 -12.63
N ASP A 11 8.38 -6.33 -13.52
CA ASP A 11 9.81 -5.97 -13.58
C ASP A 11 10.27 -5.12 -12.38
N ASP A 12 9.34 -4.53 -11.61
CA ASP A 12 9.68 -3.75 -10.41
C ASP A 12 9.54 -4.59 -9.13
N PRO A 13 10.64 -5.11 -8.57
CA PRO A 13 10.60 -5.93 -7.37
C PRO A 13 10.29 -5.13 -6.10
N GLY A 14 10.39 -3.79 -6.14
CA GLY A 14 10.46 -2.95 -4.94
C GLY A 14 11.77 -3.16 -4.19
N LYS A 15 11.74 -3.12 -2.87
CA LYS A 15 12.89 -3.46 -2.03
C LYS A 15 13.11 -4.97 -2.01
N ILE A 16 14.37 -5.37 -1.87
CA ILE A 16 14.77 -6.77 -1.72
C ILE A 16 15.35 -6.93 -0.32
N GLY A 17 14.75 -7.81 0.46
CA GLY A 17 15.18 -8.11 1.81
C GLY A 17 16.49 -8.93 1.85
N VAL A 18 17.12 -8.98 3.00
CA VAL A 18 18.37 -9.75 3.22
C VAL A 18 18.21 -11.25 2.93
N ASN A 19 16.99 -11.75 3.05
CA ASN A 19 16.59 -13.13 2.72
C ASN A 19 16.12 -13.30 1.27
N GLN A 20 16.43 -12.36 0.39
CA GLN A 20 16.00 -12.30 -1.02
C GLN A 20 14.47 -12.16 -1.23
N ALA A 21 13.68 -11.92 -0.20
CA ALA A 21 12.26 -11.65 -0.33
C ALA A 21 12.05 -10.33 -1.08
N LYS A 22 11.17 -10.34 -2.08
CA LYS A 22 10.84 -9.17 -2.88
C LYS A 22 9.62 -8.47 -2.31
N GLU A 23 9.70 -7.17 -2.16
CA GLU A 23 8.60 -6.34 -1.65
C GLU A 23 7.29 -6.59 -2.41
N LYS A 24 7.34 -6.67 -3.74
CA LYS A 24 6.16 -6.91 -4.59
C LYS A 24 5.38 -8.17 -4.22
N ASP A 25 6.08 -9.24 -3.86
CA ASP A 25 5.47 -10.54 -3.53
C ASP A 25 4.82 -10.49 -2.14
N VAL A 26 5.52 -9.91 -1.18
CA VAL A 26 5.02 -9.72 0.19
C VAL A 26 3.78 -8.82 0.19
N ASN A 27 3.82 -7.70 -0.54
CA ASN A 27 2.69 -6.77 -0.66
C ASN A 27 1.46 -7.46 -1.25
N LEU A 28 1.65 -8.28 -2.30
CA LEU A 28 0.55 -9.00 -2.95
C LEU A 28 -0.08 -10.03 -2.00
N GLU A 29 0.74 -10.77 -1.27
CA GLU A 29 0.26 -11.77 -0.31
C GLU A 29 -0.53 -11.12 0.83
N ILE A 30 -0.03 -10.02 1.40
CA ILE A 30 -0.73 -9.26 2.43
C ILE A 30 -2.07 -8.75 1.91
N ALA A 31 -2.09 -8.15 0.71
CA ALA A 31 -3.32 -7.64 0.10
C ALA A 31 -4.37 -8.75 -0.10
N ARG A 32 -3.97 -9.92 -0.59
CA ARG A 32 -4.85 -11.08 -0.74
C ARG A 32 -5.44 -11.56 0.58
N LYS A 33 -4.63 -11.60 1.64
CA LYS A 33 -5.09 -11.97 2.99
C LYS A 33 -6.08 -10.95 3.55
N ILE A 34 -5.82 -9.66 3.37
CA ILE A 34 -6.73 -8.58 3.79
C ILE A 34 -8.04 -8.67 2.99
N LYS A 35 -7.98 -8.78 1.66
CA LYS A 35 -9.16 -8.94 0.80
C LYS A 35 -10.05 -10.06 1.31
N LYS A 36 -9.50 -11.26 1.45
CA LYS A 36 -10.25 -12.44 1.93
C LYS A 36 -10.93 -12.21 3.29
N ARG A 37 -10.28 -11.51 4.21
CA ARG A 37 -10.84 -11.22 5.54
C ARG A 37 -11.95 -10.17 5.50
N LEU A 38 -11.78 -9.14 4.69
CA LEU A 38 -12.79 -8.09 4.54
C LEU A 38 -14.04 -8.59 3.81
N GLU A 39 -13.86 -9.39 2.75
CA GLU A 39 -14.97 -10.00 2.00
C GLU A 39 -15.81 -10.93 2.88
N LYS A 40 -15.17 -11.70 3.77
CA LYS A 40 -15.90 -12.50 4.78
C LYS A 40 -16.75 -11.67 5.75
N LYS A 41 -16.44 -10.37 5.90
CA LYS A 41 -17.22 -9.42 6.70
C LYS A 41 -18.24 -8.64 5.88
N GLY A 42 -18.47 -9.02 4.64
CA GLY A 42 -19.43 -8.38 3.74
C GLY A 42 -18.92 -7.12 3.03
N TRP A 43 -17.61 -6.85 3.07
CA TRP A 43 -17.05 -5.72 2.36
C TRP A 43 -16.70 -6.08 0.92
N GLU A 44 -17.09 -5.23 -0.01
CA GLU A 44 -16.59 -5.30 -1.38
C GLU A 44 -15.16 -4.76 -1.44
N VAL A 45 -14.22 -5.60 -1.90
CA VAL A 45 -12.79 -5.27 -1.96
C VAL A 45 -12.24 -5.52 -3.34
N VAL A 46 -11.65 -4.50 -3.94
CA VAL A 46 -10.99 -4.57 -5.26
C VAL A 46 -9.51 -4.28 -5.09
N MET A 47 -8.67 -5.06 -5.75
CA MET A 47 -7.22 -4.86 -5.78
C MET A 47 -6.81 -4.16 -7.08
N THR A 48 -5.75 -3.34 -7.06
CA THR A 48 -5.20 -2.73 -8.29
C THR A 48 -4.51 -3.76 -9.17
N ARG A 49 -3.91 -4.79 -8.58
CA ARG A 49 -3.42 -6.00 -9.28
C ARG A 49 -3.70 -7.24 -8.43
N GLU A 50 -3.92 -8.37 -9.07
CA GLU A 50 -4.17 -9.65 -8.42
C GLU A 50 -3.07 -10.69 -8.69
N LYS A 51 -2.11 -10.36 -9.54
CA LYS A 51 -0.95 -11.19 -9.89
C LYS A 51 0.34 -10.36 -9.94
N ASP A 52 1.46 -11.01 -10.26
CA ASP A 52 2.76 -10.34 -10.42
C ASP A 52 2.84 -9.68 -11.80
N GLU A 53 2.39 -8.43 -11.86
CA GLU A 53 2.34 -7.64 -13.09
C GLU A 53 2.56 -6.16 -12.83
N MET A 54 3.07 -5.45 -13.83
CA MET A 54 2.98 -3.99 -13.95
C MET A 54 1.68 -3.62 -14.65
N LEU A 55 1.09 -2.48 -14.28
CA LEU A 55 -0.21 -2.02 -14.79
C LEU A 55 -0.09 -0.94 -15.87
N GLY A 56 1.09 -0.36 -16.01
CA GLY A 56 1.36 0.64 -17.03
C GLY A 56 1.70 0.03 -18.39
N ASP A 57 1.92 0.90 -19.38
CA ASP A 57 2.36 0.49 -20.71
C ASP A 57 3.72 -0.21 -20.66
N PRO A 58 3.83 -1.48 -21.07
CA PRO A 58 5.09 -2.22 -21.07
C PRO A 58 6.13 -1.66 -22.06
N GLN A 59 5.71 -0.87 -23.05
CA GLN A 59 6.58 -0.23 -24.03
C GLN A 59 7.03 1.18 -23.61
N ALA A 60 6.53 1.70 -22.48
CA ALA A 60 6.89 3.03 -22.02
C ALA A 60 8.38 3.14 -21.63
N GLY A 61 9.00 4.25 -21.94
CA GLY A 61 10.40 4.52 -21.58
C GLY A 61 10.66 4.55 -20.08
N ASN A 62 9.68 4.98 -19.28
CA ASN A 62 9.75 4.92 -17.82
C ASN A 62 8.56 4.11 -17.26
N LYS A 63 8.72 2.80 -17.27
CA LYS A 63 7.70 1.84 -16.83
C LYS A 63 7.16 2.10 -15.44
N LYS A 64 8.03 2.51 -14.48
CA LYS A 64 7.59 2.77 -13.09
C LYS A 64 6.64 3.95 -12.97
N ILE A 65 6.89 5.02 -13.73
CA ILE A 65 6.00 6.19 -13.76
C ILE A 65 4.65 5.79 -14.38
N HIS A 66 4.67 5.04 -15.48
CA HIS A 66 3.43 4.58 -16.12
C HIS A 66 2.64 3.64 -15.24
N ASP A 67 3.29 2.71 -14.54
CA ASP A 67 2.66 1.82 -13.57
C ASP A 67 2.00 2.62 -12.43
N MET A 68 2.70 3.61 -11.88
CA MET A 68 2.15 4.45 -10.81
C MET A 68 0.93 5.27 -11.27
N LYS A 69 0.98 5.83 -12.48
CA LYS A 69 -0.17 6.55 -13.08
C LYS A 69 -1.36 5.62 -13.29
N ALA A 70 -1.14 4.41 -13.82
CA ALA A 70 -2.19 3.43 -14.00
C ALA A 70 -2.87 3.03 -12.68
N ARG A 71 -2.09 2.88 -11.60
CA ARG A 71 -2.63 2.60 -10.25
C ARG A 71 -3.53 3.72 -9.75
N VAL A 72 -3.09 4.98 -9.87
CA VAL A 72 -3.89 6.15 -9.51
C VAL A 72 -5.18 6.19 -10.33
N GLU A 73 -5.09 5.97 -11.63
CA GLU A 73 -6.27 5.96 -12.52
C GLU A 73 -7.28 4.87 -12.13
N ILE A 74 -6.83 3.65 -11.83
CA ILE A 74 -7.68 2.56 -11.36
C ILE A 74 -8.38 2.94 -10.05
N ILE A 75 -7.68 3.58 -9.11
CA ILE A 75 -8.28 4.01 -7.84
C ILE A 75 -9.32 5.10 -8.10
N ASN A 76 -8.97 6.13 -8.84
CA ASN A 76 -9.85 7.28 -9.08
C ASN A 76 -11.10 6.92 -9.91
N LYS A 77 -10.98 6.05 -10.91
CA LYS A 77 -12.13 5.56 -11.68
C LYS A 77 -13.16 4.81 -10.84
N THR A 78 -12.72 4.12 -9.80
CA THR A 78 -13.61 3.33 -8.95
C THR A 78 -14.17 4.09 -7.76
N MET A 79 -13.67 5.29 -7.48
CA MET A 79 -14.08 6.15 -6.35
C MET A 79 -14.38 5.36 -5.07
N PRO A 80 -13.41 4.61 -4.53
CA PRO A 80 -13.63 3.79 -3.36
C PRO A 80 -13.85 4.65 -2.12
N GLN A 81 -14.58 4.15 -1.13
CA GLN A 81 -14.71 4.82 0.18
C GLN A 81 -13.37 4.89 0.93
N ALA A 82 -12.45 3.97 0.64
CA ALA A 82 -11.09 3.98 1.16
C ALA A 82 -10.17 3.24 0.21
N ALA A 83 -8.95 3.76 0.06
CA ALA A 83 -7.84 3.11 -0.65
C ALA A 83 -6.67 2.93 0.31
N VAL A 84 -6.07 1.74 0.33
CA VAL A 84 -4.91 1.42 1.16
C VAL A 84 -3.80 0.88 0.28
N SER A 85 -2.67 1.56 0.28
CA SER A 85 -1.44 1.12 -0.37
C SER A 85 -0.58 0.32 0.61
N ILE A 86 -0.02 -0.78 0.15
CA ILE A 86 0.77 -1.71 0.96
C ILE A 86 2.20 -1.72 0.42
N HIS A 87 3.14 -1.42 1.31
CA HIS A 87 4.57 -1.35 1.05
C HIS A 87 5.38 -2.06 2.13
N GLN A 88 6.60 -2.47 1.77
CA GLN A 88 7.63 -2.86 2.72
C GLN A 88 8.75 -1.80 2.66
N ASN A 89 8.86 -1.00 3.70
CA ASN A 89 9.95 -0.03 3.80
C ASN A 89 11.25 -0.74 4.15
N SER A 90 12.37 -0.21 3.70
CA SER A 90 13.69 -0.65 4.12
C SER A 90 14.40 0.51 4.82
N TYR A 91 15.18 0.17 5.83
CA TYR A 91 16.02 1.10 6.56
C TYR A 91 17.39 0.46 6.81
N GLN A 92 18.44 1.27 6.91
CA GLN A 92 19.80 0.75 7.16
C GLN A 92 19.98 0.34 8.63
N ASP A 93 19.26 0.97 9.54
CA ASP A 93 19.29 0.68 10.96
C ASP A 93 18.24 -0.39 11.30
N GLU A 94 18.69 -1.57 11.71
CA GLU A 94 17.85 -2.72 12.08
C GLU A 94 16.94 -2.45 13.29
N GLN A 95 17.25 -1.44 14.12
CA GLN A 95 16.41 -1.03 15.23
C GLN A 95 15.14 -0.30 14.76
N ILE A 96 15.14 0.24 13.54
CA ILE A 96 13.97 0.89 12.96
C ILE A 96 13.04 -0.16 12.37
N ARG A 97 12.04 -0.55 13.15
CA ARG A 97 11.07 -1.59 12.83
C ARG A 97 9.65 -1.18 13.20
N GLY A 98 8.69 -2.01 12.86
CA GLY A 98 7.27 -1.82 13.15
C GLY A 98 6.50 -1.16 12.00
N ALA A 99 5.26 -1.60 11.83
CA ALA A 99 4.37 -1.07 10.81
C ALA A 99 3.99 0.39 11.09
N GLN A 100 3.89 1.20 10.04
CA GLN A 100 3.51 2.60 10.12
C GLN A 100 2.53 2.96 9.01
N VAL A 101 1.48 3.70 9.37
CA VAL A 101 0.49 4.19 8.41
C VAL A 101 0.79 5.64 8.06
N PHE A 102 0.79 5.94 6.77
CA PHE A 102 0.93 7.28 6.23
C PHE A 102 -0.38 7.76 5.64
N TYR A 103 -0.64 9.06 5.73
CA TYR A 103 -1.82 9.71 5.15
C TYR A 103 -1.46 11.03 4.50
N TYR A 104 -2.30 11.52 3.59
CA TYR A 104 -2.15 12.85 3.01
C TYR A 104 -2.55 13.92 4.02
N SER A 105 -1.71 14.92 4.27
CA SER A 105 -1.93 15.94 5.32
C SER A 105 -3.23 16.72 5.16
N HIS A 106 -3.70 16.88 3.92
CA HIS A 106 -4.93 17.60 3.59
C HIS A 106 -6.20 16.72 3.63
N SER A 107 -6.10 15.46 4.06
CA SER A 107 -7.23 14.54 4.19
C SER A 107 -7.55 14.24 5.65
N GLU A 108 -8.55 14.90 6.20
CA GLU A 108 -9.02 14.64 7.57
C GLU A 108 -9.57 13.23 7.75
N GLU A 109 -10.27 12.70 6.72
CA GLU A 109 -10.75 11.31 6.75
C GLU A 109 -9.61 10.31 6.64
N GLY A 110 -8.63 10.58 5.77
CA GLY A 110 -7.40 9.80 5.66
C GLY A 110 -6.64 9.75 6.98
N LYS A 111 -6.52 10.88 7.68
CA LYS A 111 -5.92 10.98 9.00
C LYS A 111 -6.63 10.09 10.03
N ARG A 112 -7.96 10.24 10.15
CA ARG A 112 -8.76 9.43 11.09
C ARG A 112 -8.63 7.94 10.82
N MET A 113 -8.69 7.53 9.55
CA MET A 113 -8.51 6.13 9.17
C MET A 113 -7.10 5.64 9.49
N ALA A 114 -6.07 6.43 9.21
CA ALA A 114 -4.68 6.09 9.48
C ALA A 114 -4.41 5.93 10.98
N GLU A 115 -4.96 6.80 11.81
CA GLU A 115 -4.84 6.72 13.28
C GLU A 115 -5.50 5.46 13.83
N GLN A 116 -6.69 5.10 13.33
CA GLN A 116 -7.38 3.86 13.72
C GLN A 116 -6.60 2.61 13.28
N MET A 117 -6.08 2.61 12.05
CA MET A 117 -5.25 1.51 11.55
C MET A 117 -3.95 1.39 12.35
N GLN A 118 -3.28 2.51 12.64
CA GLN A 118 -2.05 2.51 13.44
C GLN A 118 -2.30 1.96 14.84
N LYS A 119 -3.39 2.37 15.49
CA LYS A 119 -3.79 1.84 16.80
C LYS A 119 -3.97 0.31 16.76
N ALA A 120 -4.63 -0.21 15.72
CA ALA A 120 -4.78 -1.65 15.55
C ALA A 120 -3.43 -2.37 15.34
N LEU A 121 -2.52 -1.78 14.57
CA LEU A 121 -1.18 -2.33 14.35
C LEU A 121 -0.35 -2.38 15.64
N LEU A 122 -0.49 -1.38 16.51
CA LEU A 122 0.19 -1.35 17.82
C LEU A 122 -0.31 -2.45 18.76
N THR A 123 -1.57 -2.87 18.65
CA THR A 123 -2.07 -4.01 19.46
C THR A 123 -1.52 -5.36 19.00
N MET A 124 -0.98 -5.44 17.79
CA MET A 124 -0.40 -6.68 17.24
C MET A 124 1.10 -6.81 17.49
N ASP A 125 1.77 -5.71 17.76
CA ASP A 125 3.21 -5.65 18.01
C ASP A 125 3.48 -4.61 19.11
N GLU A 126 3.61 -5.07 20.34
CA GLU A 126 3.85 -4.24 21.53
C GLU A 126 5.21 -3.51 21.49
N THR A 127 6.13 -3.96 20.65
CA THR A 127 7.43 -3.30 20.44
C THR A 127 7.37 -2.16 19.45
N ASN A 128 6.27 -2.02 18.72
CA ASN A 128 6.05 -0.96 17.76
C ASN A 128 5.59 0.32 18.46
N THR A 129 6.39 1.36 18.41
CA THR A 129 6.11 2.67 19.01
C THR A 129 5.74 3.73 17.97
N ARG A 130 5.55 3.33 16.70
CA ARG A 130 5.27 4.27 15.62
C ARG A 130 3.85 4.83 15.69
N GLN A 131 3.71 6.03 15.13
CA GLN A 131 2.43 6.71 15.02
C GLN A 131 2.06 6.94 13.56
N ALA A 132 0.77 7.11 13.27
CA ALA A 132 0.33 7.56 11.96
C ALA A 132 1.01 8.88 11.60
N LYS A 133 1.47 9.03 10.35
CA LYS A 133 2.29 10.16 9.92
C LYS A 133 1.78 10.76 8.63
N ALA A 134 1.68 12.09 8.59
CA ALA A 134 1.41 12.82 7.35
C ALA A 134 2.56 12.67 6.36
N ASN A 135 2.23 12.50 5.08
CA ASN A 135 3.20 12.47 4.00
C ASN A 135 2.61 13.08 2.72
N ASP A 136 3.17 14.19 2.27
CA ASP A 136 2.73 14.93 1.08
C ASP A 136 3.62 14.69 -0.14
N THR A 137 4.60 13.80 -0.01
CA THR A 137 5.54 13.48 -1.10
C THR A 137 5.15 12.22 -1.87
N TYR A 138 4.38 11.31 -1.25
CA TYR A 138 3.95 10.09 -1.91
C TYR A 138 2.91 10.38 -2.99
N TYR A 139 3.27 10.08 -4.22
CA TYR A 139 2.46 10.38 -5.40
C TYR A 139 1.03 9.82 -5.30
N LEU A 140 0.89 8.58 -4.86
CA LEU A 140 -0.41 7.93 -4.73
C LEU A 140 -1.31 8.65 -3.72
N LEU A 141 -0.81 8.96 -2.52
CA LEU A 141 -1.57 9.68 -1.50
C LEU A 141 -2.05 11.06 -1.96
N LYS A 142 -1.23 11.73 -2.78
CA LYS A 142 -1.51 13.08 -3.28
C LYS A 142 -2.48 13.12 -4.45
N ARG A 143 -2.68 11.99 -5.15
CA ARG A 143 -3.41 11.91 -6.41
C ARG A 143 -4.68 11.07 -6.35
N THR A 144 -4.96 10.45 -5.22
CA THR A 144 -6.17 9.64 -5.00
C THR A 144 -7.10 10.23 -3.96
#